data_18f3cd1a663a302dd61ce608cc98ac3d
#
_entry.id   18f3cd1a663a302dd61ce608cc98ac3d
#
_cell.length_a   1.000
_cell.length_b   1.000
_cell.length_c   1.000
_cell.angle_alpha   90.00
_cell.angle_beta   90.00
_cell.angle_gamma   90.00
#
_symmetry.space_group_name_H-M   'P 1'
#
loop_
_entity.id
_entity.type
_entity.pdbx_description
1 polymer ?
#
loop_
_entity_poly.entity_id
_entity_poly.type
_entity_poly.pdbx_seq_one_letter_code
_entity_poly.pdbx_strand_id
1 'polypeptide(L)'
;MNMKKEKIQQWFNYRWLAILLLATLCAALTSVSLKLPFLLLAVILSFVGLLFAYHKWIWLVLFILSNVPTLTSTLLARSQPFSTGKTVLFFILFLLTLGSSYYIARKNEIIPSVSWKYFSLPKTLAGFGFIFLVSILTGIFAQVTKQAPTTNNQEALNQLQTMIPIAVFAAQTLGAAFLEELVYRVGFFEIIFKNQKYLAFIGALLLFAYMHSPSDLYSWLTYGLMSLVLTSFYAKYRNFYLNMSIHLTWNLFGLLLALSIK
;
A
#
# COMPACT_ATOMS: atom_id res chain seq x y z
N MET A 1 15.27 39.32 -1.47
CA MET A 1 14.36 38.89 -2.57
C MET A 1 15.01 37.95 -3.58
N ASN A 2 16.36 37.88 -3.63
CA ASN A 2 17.09 36.97 -4.58
C ASN A 2 17.11 35.49 -4.18
N MET A 3 17.22 35.13 -2.90
CA MET A 3 17.28 33.72 -2.48
C MET A 3 16.01 32.87 -2.80
N LYS A 4 14.84 33.47 -2.92
CA LYS A 4 13.62 32.75 -3.34
C LYS A 4 13.63 32.41 -4.84
N LYS A 5 14.19 33.32 -5.67
CA LYS A 5 14.30 33.08 -7.12
C LYS A 5 15.33 32.00 -7.45
N GLU A 6 16.48 31.97 -6.77
CA GLU A 6 17.48 30.92 -6.97
C GLU A 6 17.00 29.52 -6.54
N LYS A 7 16.23 29.42 -5.44
CA LYS A 7 15.58 28.17 -5.04
C LYS A 7 14.52 27.69 -6.03
N ILE A 8 13.78 28.59 -6.65
CA ILE A 8 12.78 28.24 -7.69
C ILE A 8 13.51 27.82 -8.97
N GLN A 9 14.63 28.45 -9.33
CA GLN A 9 15.41 28.12 -10.51
C GLN A 9 16.15 26.77 -10.36
N GLN A 10 16.54 26.38 -9.14
CA GLN A 10 17.06 25.03 -8.86
C GLN A 10 15.99 23.92 -8.99
N TRP A 11 14.72 24.25 -8.88
CA TRP A 11 13.61 23.30 -9.14
C TRP A 11 13.42 23.00 -10.63
N PHE A 12 13.80 23.93 -11.52
CA PHE A 12 13.81 23.76 -12.98
C PHE A 12 15.17 23.24 -13.50
N ASN A 13 15.91 22.53 -12.67
CA ASN A 13 17.06 21.81 -13.15
C ASN A 13 16.60 20.75 -14.15
N TYR A 14 17.13 20.80 -15.39
CA TYR A 14 16.77 19.91 -16.52
C TYR A 14 16.92 18.40 -16.24
N ARG A 15 17.36 18.02 -15.05
CA ARG A 15 17.49 16.62 -14.61
C ARG A 15 16.20 15.83 -14.73
N TRP A 16 15.07 16.39 -14.30
CA TRP A 16 13.78 15.70 -14.40
C TRP A 16 13.36 15.50 -15.86
N LEU A 17 13.63 16.48 -16.74
CA LEU A 17 13.37 16.37 -18.17
C LEU A 17 14.23 15.28 -18.81
N ALA A 18 15.53 15.25 -18.48
CA ALA A 18 16.42 14.20 -18.95
C ALA A 18 15.96 12.80 -18.50
N ILE A 19 15.49 12.68 -17.24
CA ILE A 19 14.94 11.42 -16.72
C ILE A 19 13.69 11.01 -17.50
N LEU A 20 12.76 11.93 -17.74
CA LEU A 20 11.55 11.64 -18.51
C LEU A 20 11.88 11.22 -19.94
N LEU A 21 12.81 11.89 -20.59
CA LEU A 21 13.28 11.55 -21.94
C LEU A 21 13.93 10.16 -21.99
N LEU A 22 14.85 9.87 -21.07
CA LEU A 22 15.49 8.57 -20.97
C LEU A 22 14.51 7.46 -20.65
N ALA A 23 13.59 7.69 -19.71
CA ALA A 23 12.54 6.74 -19.35
C ALA A 23 11.63 6.44 -20.53
N THR A 24 11.25 7.47 -21.31
CA THR A 24 10.43 7.34 -22.51
C THR A 24 11.16 6.55 -23.59
N LEU A 25 12.44 6.81 -23.81
CA LEU A 25 13.26 6.05 -24.78
C LEU A 25 13.40 4.58 -24.35
N CYS A 26 13.73 4.33 -23.07
CA CYS A 26 13.80 2.96 -22.53
C CYS A 26 12.45 2.24 -22.63
N ALA A 27 11.34 2.95 -22.34
CA ALA A 27 9.99 2.39 -22.49
C ALA A 27 9.68 2.01 -23.95
N ALA A 28 10.07 2.84 -24.92
CA ALA A 28 9.87 2.55 -26.34
C ALA A 28 10.62 1.28 -26.76
N LEU A 29 11.90 1.16 -26.40
CA LEU A 29 12.72 -0.01 -26.72
C LEU A 29 12.18 -1.27 -26.04
N THR A 30 11.82 -1.19 -24.75
CA THR A 30 11.32 -2.32 -23.96
C THR A 30 9.93 -2.76 -24.41
N SER A 31 9.05 -1.81 -24.77
CA SER A 31 7.71 -2.07 -25.26
C SER A 31 7.74 -2.93 -26.54
N VAL A 32 8.62 -2.59 -27.48
CA VAL A 32 8.80 -3.36 -28.71
C VAL A 32 9.33 -4.76 -28.42
N SER A 33 10.36 -4.86 -27.55
CA SER A 33 11.02 -6.12 -27.25
C SER A 33 10.15 -7.10 -26.44
N LEU A 34 9.38 -6.60 -25.46
CA LEU A 34 8.60 -7.41 -24.52
C LEU A 34 7.09 -7.42 -24.80
N LYS A 35 6.63 -6.74 -25.84
CA LYS A 35 5.19 -6.59 -26.18
C LYS A 35 4.35 -6.05 -25.03
N LEU A 36 4.93 -5.12 -24.23
CA LEU A 36 4.25 -4.48 -23.12
C LEU A 36 3.71 -3.10 -23.50
N PRO A 37 2.63 -2.60 -22.86
CA PRO A 37 2.07 -1.29 -23.15
C PRO A 37 3.09 -0.16 -22.95
N PHE A 38 3.43 0.57 -24.01
CA PHE A 38 4.42 1.66 -23.98
C PHE A 38 4.12 2.72 -22.91
N LEU A 39 2.87 3.20 -22.85
CA LEU A 39 2.50 4.25 -21.89
C LEU A 39 2.69 3.81 -20.45
N LEU A 40 2.32 2.58 -20.12
CA LEU A 40 2.52 2.00 -18.80
C LEU A 40 4.00 1.94 -18.42
N LEU A 41 4.84 1.47 -19.34
CA LEU A 41 6.29 1.41 -19.13
C LEU A 41 6.90 2.80 -18.97
N ALA A 42 6.49 3.77 -19.80
CA ALA A 42 6.97 5.15 -19.73
C ALA A 42 6.64 5.79 -18.38
N VAL A 43 5.43 5.60 -17.86
CA VAL A 43 5.00 6.08 -16.54
C VAL A 43 5.82 5.42 -15.43
N ILE A 44 5.94 4.09 -15.43
CA ILE A 44 6.67 3.35 -14.40
C ILE A 44 8.16 3.76 -14.39
N LEU A 45 8.82 3.74 -15.54
CA LEU A 45 10.24 4.08 -15.63
C LEU A 45 10.52 5.55 -15.28
N SER A 46 9.62 6.47 -15.67
CA SER A 46 9.70 7.88 -15.28
C SER A 46 9.57 8.05 -13.76
N PHE A 47 8.60 7.39 -13.16
CA PHE A 47 8.38 7.44 -11.71
C PHE A 47 9.56 6.87 -10.93
N VAL A 48 10.04 5.68 -11.31
CA VAL A 48 11.22 5.05 -10.70
C VAL A 48 12.46 5.93 -10.87
N GLY A 49 12.69 6.46 -12.08
CA GLY A 49 13.82 7.35 -12.35
C GLY A 49 13.78 8.62 -11.49
N LEU A 50 12.60 9.22 -11.31
CA LEU A 50 12.43 10.38 -10.43
C LEU A 50 12.69 10.03 -8.96
N LEU A 51 12.22 8.87 -8.48
CA LEU A 51 12.51 8.42 -7.11
C LEU A 51 14.00 8.31 -6.84
N PHE A 52 14.78 7.77 -7.78
CA PHE A 52 16.24 7.70 -7.66
C PHE A 52 16.89 9.07 -7.72
N ALA A 53 16.49 9.92 -8.66
CA ALA A 53 17.08 11.25 -8.83
C ALA A 53 16.87 12.18 -7.62
N TYR A 54 15.75 12.03 -6.94
CA TYR A 54 15.41 12.79 -5.74
C TYR A 54 15.74 12.06 -4.43
N HIS A 55 16.50 10.97 -4.49
CA HIS A 55 16.89 10.16 -3.32
C HIS A 55 15.70 9.61 -2.52
N LYS A 56 14.61 9.27 -3.23
CA LYS A 56 13.39 8.69 -2.65
C LYS A 56 13.31 7.17 -2.80
N TRP A 57 14.39 6.53 -3.22
CA TRP A 57 14.48 5.10 -3.50
C TRP A 57 14.11 4.20 -2.30
N ILE A 58 14.25 4.71 -1.06
CA ILE A 58 13.82 4.00 0.15
C ILE A 58 12.34 3.66 0.09
N TRP A 59 11.51 4.59 -0.42
CA TRP A 59 10.09 4.31 -0.62
C TRP A 59 9.88 3.13 -1.57
N LEU A 60 10.62 3.07 -2.68
CA LEU A 60 10.53 1.97 -3.64
C LEU A 60 10.91 0.63 -3.01
N VAL A 61 11.95 0.60 -2.16
CA VAL A 61 12.33 -0.62 -1.43
C VAL A 61 11.21 -1.07 -0.49
N LEU A 62 10.62 -0.15 0.28
CA LEU A 62 9.49 -0.46 1.16
C LEU A 62 8.27 -0.94 0.36
N PHE A 63 8.00 -0.33 -0.80
CA PHE A 63 6.94 -0.74 -1.70
C PHE A 63 7.16 -2.17 -2.25
N ILE A 64 8.37 -2.50 -2.68
CA ILE A 64 8.71 -3.86 -3.14
C ILE A 64 8.54 -4.85 -1.99
N LEU A 65 9.09 -4.56 -0.82
CA LEU A 65 8.95 -5.41 0.36
C LEU A 65 7.49 -5.64 0.75
N SER A 66 6.63 -4.63 0.65
CA SER A 66 5.21 -4.78 1.00
C SER A 66 4.46 -5.79 0.14
N ASN A 67 4.92 -6.04 -1.08
CA ASN A 67 4.32 -7.00 -2.00
C ASN A 67 4.88 -8.43 -1.84
N VAL A 68 5.99 -8.62 -1.12
CA VAL A 68 6.65 -9.94 -0.97
C VAL A 68 5.72 -10.99 -0.35
N PRO A 69 4.96 -10.73 0.74
CA PRO A 69 4.10 -11.74 1.33
C PRO A 69 3.01 -12.25 0.36
N THR A 70 2.32 -11.33 -0.31
CA THR A 70 1.27 -11.66 -1.29
C THR A 70 1.84 -12.41 -2.49
N LEU A 71 2.95 -11.95 -3.04
CA LEU A 71 3.61 -12.61 -4.14
C LEU A 71 4.06 -14.03 -3.74
N THR A 72 4.68 -14.18 -2.57
CA THR A 72 5.15 -15.47 -2.07
C THR A 72 4.00 -16.45 -1.88
N SER A 73 2.94 -16.08 -1.17
CA SER A 73 1.78 -16.96 -0.94
C SER A 73 1.11 -17.35 -2.26
N THR A 74 0.93 -16.42 -3.18
CA THR A 74 0.35 -16.67 -4.51
C THR A 74 1.21 -17.62 -5.35
N LEU A 75 2.53 -17.42 -5.38
CA LEU A 75 3.43 -18.30 -6.11
C LEU A 75 3.46 -19.72 -5.51
N LEU A 76 3.51 -19.84 -4.19
CA LEU A 76 3.51 -21.14 -3.52
C LEU A 76 2.18 -21.88 -3.65
N ALA A 77 1.07 -21.13 -3.78
CA ALA A 77 -0.27 -21.69 -3.99
C ALA A 77 -0.46 -22.30 -5.40
N ARG A 78 0.33 -21.89 -6.40
CA ARG A 78 0.21 -22.43 -7.78
C ARG A 78 0.48 -23.92 -7.87
N SER A 79 1.32 -24.46 -7.02
CA SER A 79 1.63 -25.89 -6.97
C SER A 79 1.02 -26.53 -5.72
N GLN A 80 -0.10 -27.23 -5.88
CA GLN A 80 -0.77 -27.94 -4.81
C GLN A 80 -0.19 -29.38 -4.63
N PRO A 81 -0.24 -29.96 -3.41
CA PRO A 81 -0.75 -29.37 -2.16
C PRO A 81 0.20 -28.32 -1.57
N PHE A 82 -0.36 -27.43 -0.71
CA PHE A 82 0.45 -26.46 0.02
C PHE A 82 1.13 -27.17 1.22
N SER A 83 2.37 -27.61 1.01
CA SER A 83 3.10 -28.45 1.96
C SER A 83 3.59 -27.67 3.20
N THR A 84 3.98 -28.40 4.26
CA THR A 84 4.63 -27.83 5.45
C THR A 84 5.91 -27.05 5.09
N GLY A 85 6.72 -27.53 4.14
CA GLY A 85 7.91 -26.83 3.69
C GLY A 85 7.59 -25.46 3.06
N LYS A 86 6.51 -25.36 2.28
CA LYS A 86 6.03 -24.08 1.74
C LYS A 86 5.54 -23.14 2.85
N THR A 87 4.85 -23.68 3.85
CA THR A 87 4.43 -22.91 5.03
C THR A 87 5.63 -22.31 5.76
N VAL A 88 6.65 -23.11 6.03
CA VAL A 88 7.89 -22.65 6.68
C VAL A 88 8.59 -21.59 5.83
N LEU A 89 8.74 -21.84 4.53
CA LEU A 89 9.35 -20.87 3.61
C LEU A 89 8.59 -19.52 3.61
N PHE A 90 7.25 -19.59 3.56
CA PHE A 90 6.43 -18.37 3.65
C PHE A 90 6.73 -17.60 4.95
N PHE A 91 6.71 -18.26 6.10
CA PHE A 91 6.94 -17.56 7.39
C PHE A 91 8.37 -17.00 7.50
N ILE A 92 9.39 -17.69 6.98
CA ILE A 92 10.75 -17.14 6.92
C ILE A 92 10.77 -15.86 6.10
N LEU A 93 10.23 -15.85 4.87
CA LEU A 93 10.21 -14.70 4.00
C LEU A 93 9.33 -13.57 4.57
N PHE A 94 8.20 -13.92 5.17
CA PHE A 94 7.30 -12.97 5.83
C PHE A 94 7.98 -12.24 6.99
N LEU A 95 8.62 -12.97 7.90
CA LEU A 95 9.33 -12.38 9.04
C LEU A 95 10.55 -11.56 8.61
N LEU A 96 11.30 -12.02 7.61
CA LEU A 96 12.38 -11.25 7.01
C LEU A 96 11.87 -9.95 6.39
N THR A 97 10.72 -9.99 5.71
CA THR A 97 10.08 -8.81 5.11
C THR A 97 9.66 -7.79 6.18
N LEU A 98 8.96 -8.24 7.24
CA LEU A 98 8.57 -7.36 8.33
C LEU A 98 9.79 -6.77 9.04
N GLY A 99 10.77 -7.61 9.38
CA GLY A 99 12.00 -7.20 10.06
C GLY A 99 12.84 -6.20 9.24
N SER A 100 13.02 -6.50 7.94
CA SER A 100 13.75 -5.59 7.03
C SER A 100 13.02 -4.26 6.84
N SER A 101 11.71 -4.28 6.65
CA SER A 101 10.90 -3.06 6.51
C SER A 101 10.96 -2.21 7.79
N TYR A 102 10.84 -2.83 8.95
CA TYR A 102 11.00 -2.13 10.23
C TYR A 102 12.41 -1.56 10.41
N TYR A 103 13.44 -2.36 10.16
CA TYR A 103 14.83 -1.94 10.26
C TYR A 103 15.14 -0.75 9.34
N ILE A 104 14.73 -0.82 8.07
CA ILE A 104 14.92 0.26 7.10
C ILE A 104 14.21 1.53 7.56
N ALA A 105 12.96 1.43 7.99
CA ALA A 105 12.18 2.57 8.45
C ALA A 105 12.77 3.20 9.73
N ARG A 106 13.31 2.38 10.63
CA ARG A 106 13.98 2.85 11.85
C ARG A 106 15.35 3.48 11.59
N LYS A 107 16.18 2.82 10.78
CA LYS A 107 17.53 3.30 10.44
C LYS A 107 17.49 4.66 9.74
N ASN A 108 16.45 4.92 8.96
CA ASN A 108 16.25 6.20 8.24
C ASN A 108 15.35 7.18 9.01
N GLU A 109 15.08 6.94 10.29
CA GLU A 109 14.28 7.81 11.17
C GLU A 109 12.88 8.15 10.63
N ILE A 110 12.32 7.26 9.79
CA ILE A 110 11.02 7.44 9.15
C ILE A 110 9.88 7.19 10.13
N ILE A 111 10.06 6.22 11.04
CA ILE A 111 9.14 5.92 12.13
C ILE A 111 9.88 5.94 13.48
N PRO A 112 9.21 6.27 14.60
CA PRO A 112 9.81 6.16 15.94
C PRO A 112 9.97 4.70 16.35
N SER A 113 10.76 4.43 17.41
CA SER A 113 10.78 3.13 18.07
C SER A 113 9.40 2.82 18.68
N VAL A 114 9.05 1.53 18.71
CA VAL A 114 7.79 1.10 19.31
C VAL A 114 7.71 1.53 20.78
N SER A 115 6.58 2.12 21.15
CA SER A 115 6.29 2.52 22.52
C SER A 115 4.78 2.56 22.75
N TRP A 116 4.31 2.16 23.92
CA TRP A 116 2.90 2.17 24.28
C TRP A 116 2.22 3.53 24.13
N LYS A 117 2.96 4.64 24.23
CA LYS A 117 2.44 6.01 24.03
C LYS A 117 1.87 6.27 22.65
N TYR A 118 2.22 5.45 21.65
CA TYR A 118 1.73 5.59 20.29
C TYR A 118 0.42 4.85 20.03
N PHE A 119 0.03 3.97 20.93
CA PHE A 119 -1.22 3.21 20.84
C PHE A 119 -2.32 3.93 21.63
N SER A 120 -3.50 4.00 21.04
CA SER A 120 -4.67 4.65 21.67
C SER A 120 -5.92 3.88 21.31
N LEU A 121 -6.42 3.09 22.24
CA LEU A 121 -7.64 2.29 22.04
C LEU A 121 -8.85 3.15 21.60
N PRO A 122 -9.16 4.30 22.24
CA PRO A 122 -10.29 5.11 21.78
C PRO A 122 -10.14 5.62 20.35
N LYS A 123 -8.94 6.04 19.93
CA LYS A 123 -8.70 6.49 18.55
C LYS A 123 -8.70 5.33 17.56
N THR A 124 -8.20 4.15 17.95
CA THR A 124 -8.26 2.94 17.14
C THR A 124 -9.72 2.53 16.89
N LEU A 125 -10.54 2.50 17.93
CA LEU A 125 -11.96 2.18 17.82
C LEU A 125 -12.71 3.24 17.00
N ALA A 126 -12.39 4.52 17.14
CA ALA A 126 -12.98 5.58 16.31
C ALA A 126 -12.62 5.38 14.81
N GLY A 127 -11.34 5.12 14.49
CA GLY A 127 -10.89 4.86 13.12
C GLY A 127 -11.54 3.62 12.53
N PHE A 128 -11.61 2.52 13.29
CA PHE A 128 -12.35 1.32 12.92
C PHE A 128 -13.83 1.61 12.65
N GLY A 129 -14.49 2.36 13.55
CA GLY A 129 -15.90 2.74 13.39
C GLY A 129 -16.16 3.55 12.11
N PHE A 130 -15.25 4.46 11.74
CA PHE A 130 -15.35 5.17 10.45
C PHE A 130 -15.18 4.24 9.25
N ILE A 131 -14.25 3.29 9.28
CA ILE A 131 -14.10 2.30 8.19
C ILE A 131 -15.33 1.40 8.13
N PHE A 132 -15.86 0.98 9.27
CA PHE A 132 -17.09 0.18 9.34
C PHE A 132 -18.31 0.93 8.76
N LEU A 133 -18.45 2.23 9.08
CA LEU A 133 -19.48 3.09 8.47
C LEU A 133 -19.32 3.19 6.95
N VAL A 134 -18.10 3.38 6.47
CA VAL A 134 -17.78 3.37 5.03
C VAL A 134 -18.23 2.04 4.40
N SER A 135 -17.94 0.91 5.03
CA SER A 135 -18.34 -0.41 4.54
C SER A 135 -19.88 -0.55 4.43
N ILE A 136 -20.62 -0.02 5.41
CA ILE A 136 -22.10 0.01 5.34
C ILE A 136 -22.57 0.89 4.17
N LEU A 137 -22.01 2.10 4.04
CA LEU A 137 -22.43 3.05 3.00
C LEU A 137 -22.13 2.50 1.60
N THR A 138 -20.99 1.88 1.40
CA THR A 138 -20.66 1.25 0.11
C THR A 138 -21.51 0.02 -0.16
N GLY A 139 -21.86 -0.77 0.86
CA GLY A 139 -22.81 -1.86 0.74
C GLY A 139 -24.21 -1.39 0.32
N ILE A 140 -24.73 -0.32 0.92
CA ILE A 140 -26.01 0.32 0.51
C ILE A 140 -25.90 0.82 -0.94
N PHE A 141 -24.79 1.46 -1.31
CA PHE A 141 -24.56 1.90 -2.69
C PHE A 141 -24.65 0.73 -3.67
N ALA A 142 -23.99 -0.40 -3.36
CA ALA A 142 -24.05 -1.60 -4.20
C ALA A 142 -25.50 -2.11 -4.37
N GLN A 143 -26.28 -2.15 -3.30
CA GLN A 143 -27.69 -2.55 -3.35
C GLN A 143 -28.53 -1.62 -4.23
N VAL A 144 -28.40 -0.29 -4.04
CA VAL A 144 -29.16 0.71 -4.79
C VAL A 144 -28.80 0.68 -6.28
N THR A 145 -27.54 0.49 -6.60
CA THR A 145 -27.02 0.44 -8.00
C THR A 145 -27.12 -0.95 -8.62
N LYS A 146 -27.61 -1.96 -7.87
CA LYS A 146 -27.69 -3.37 -8.29
C LYS A 146 -26.32 -3.94 -8.71
N GLN A 147 -25.23 -3.45 -8.11
CA GLN A 147 -23.90 -4.00 -8.30
C GLN A 147 -23.65 -5.15 -7.33
N ALA A 148 -22.82 -6.11 -7.72
CA ALA A 148 -22.39 -7.16 -6.80
C ALA A 148 -21.57 -6.51 -5.64
N PRO A 149 -21.89 -6.85 -4.36
CA PRO A 149 -21.19 -6.27 -3.21
C PRO A 149 -19.84 -6.96 -2.96
N THR A 150 -19.07 -7.13 -4.01
CA THR A 150 -17.70 -7.72 -3.98
C THR A 150 -16.76 -6.93 -4.87
N THR A 151 -15.47 -7.07 -4.64
CA THR A 151 -14.41 -6.44 -5.43
C THR A 151 -13.46 -7.50 -5.96
N ASN A 152 -12.76 -7.23 -7.07
CA ASN A 152 -11.75 -8.15 -7.61
C ASN A 152 -10.70 -8.54 -6.56
N ASN A 153 -10.29 -7.60 -5.71
CA ASN A 153 -9.36 -7.89 -4.62
C ASN A 153 -9.96 -8.85 -3.58
N GLN A 154 -11.24 -8.66 -3.20
CA GLN A 154 -11.89 -9.56 -2.25
C GLN A 154 -12.07 -10.96 -2.83
N GLU A 155 -12.42 -11.06 -4.09
CA GLU A 155 -12.54 -12.35 -4.78
C GLU A 155 -11.19 -13.08 -4.85
N ALA A 156 -10.12 -12.37 -5.17
CA ALA A 156 -8.77 -12.94 -5.16
C ALA A 156 -8.35 -13.42 -3.76
N LEU A 157 -8.69 -12.66 -2.69
CA LEU A 157 -8.46 -13.08 -1.31
C LEU A 157 -9.28 -14.31 -0.93
N ASN A 158 -10.55 -14.37 -1.32
CA ASN A 158 -11.43 -15.52 -1.07
C ASN A 158 -10.87 -16.77 -1.77
N GLN A 159 -10.44 -16.68 -3.02
CA GLN A 159 -9.79 -17.78 -3.73
C GLN A 159 -8.48 -18.21 -3.05
N LEU A 160 -7.62 -17.27 -2.70
CA LEU A 160 -6.35 -17.56 -2.03
C LEU A 160 -6.56 -18.27 -0.69
N GLN A 161 -7.58 -17.87 0.09
CA GLN A 161 -7.92 -18.48 1.37
C GLN A 161 -8.25 -19.98 1.25
N THR A 162 -8.79 -20.43 0.12
CA THR A 162 -9.08 -21.86 -0.11
C THR A 162 -7.85 -22.66 -0.52
N MET A 163 -6.77 -21.98 -0.96
CA MET A 163 -5.59 -22.61 -1.54
C MET A 163 -4.41 -22.71 -0.57
N ILE A 164 -4.41 -21.92 0.52
CA ILE A 164 -3.30 -21.83 1.46
C ILE A 164 -3.76 -22.11 2.91
N PRO A 165 -2.84 -22.57 3.79
CA PRO A 165 -3.17 -22.75 5.20
C PRO A 165 -3.67 -21.46 5.85
N ILE A 166 -4.65 -21.58 6.74
CA ILE A 166 -5.26 -20.45 7.44
C ILE A 166 -4.22 -19.60 8.19
N ALA A 167 -3.18 -20.20 8.74
CA ALA A 167 -2.11 -19.47 9.42
C ALA A 167 -1.33 -18.55 8.45
N VAL A 168 -1.09 -19.01 7.21
CA VAL A 168 -0.44 -18.23 6.15
C VAL A 168 -1.34 -17.07 5.73
N PHE A 169 -2.62 -17.36 5.50
CA PHE A 169 -3.63 -16.35 5.14
C PHE A 169 -3.77 -15.27 6.22
N ALA A 170 -3.89 -15.69 7.49
CA ALA A 170 -3.98 -14.78 8.62
C ALA A 170 -2.73 -13.91 8.76
N ALA A 171 -1.54 -14.49 8.69
CA ALA A 171 -0.28 -13.74 8.78
C ALA A 171 -0.16 -12.69 7.67
N GLN A 172 -0.48 -13.06 6.43
CA GLN A 172 -0.47 -12.13 5.29
C GLN A 172 -1.47 -10.99 5.49
N THR A 173 -2.73 -11.31 5.82
CA THR A 173 -3.81 -10.32 5.98
C THR A 173 -3.52 -9.35 7.12
N LEU A 174 -3.05 -9.85 8.25
CA LEU A 174 -2.74 -9.00 9.42
C LEU A 174 -1.43 -8.22 9.20
N GLY A 175 -0.42 -8.84 8.59
CA GLY A 175 0.85 -8.18 8.28
C GLY A 175 0.74 -7.08 7.23
N ALA A 176 -0.25 -7.15 6.36
CA ALA A 176 -0.54 -6.11 5.38
C ALA A 176 -0.75 -4.74 6.04
N ALA A 177 -1.43 -4.68 7.18
CA ALA A 177 -1.65 -3.42 7.91
C ALA A 177 -0.34 -2.70 8.28
N PHE A 178 0.70 -3.43 8.67
CA PHE A 178 2.02 -2.86 8.93
C PHE A 178 2.71 -2.38 7.65
N LEU A 179 2.78 -3.22 6.65
CA LEU A 179 3.52 -2.96 5.40
C LEU A 179 2.87 -1.84 4.59
N GLU A 180 1.55 -1.86 4.48
CA GLU A 180 0.79 -0.88 3.71
C GLU A 180 0.80 0.50 4.36
N GLU A 181 0.69 0.59 5.69
CA GLU A 181 0.81 1.88 6.35
C GLU A 181 2.21 2.48 6.20
N LEU A 182 3.27 1.67 6.20
CA LEU A 182 4.62 2.15 5.89
C LEU A 182 4.72 2.72 4.47
N VAL A 183 4.13 2.07 3.50
CA VAL A 183 4.23 2.46 2.09
C VAL A 183 3.33 3.65 1.78
N TYR A 184 2.04 3.55 2.11
CA TYR A 184 1.06 4.52 1.63
C TYR A 184 0.98 5.75 2.53
N ARG A 185 1.06 5.63 3.85
CA ARG A 185 0.95 6.80 4.73
C ARG A 185 2.32 7.36 5.07
N VAL A 186 3.14 6.58 5.76
CA VAL A 186 4.50 7.03 6.10
C VAL A 186 5.29 7.38 4.83
N GLY A 187 5.26 6.52 3.83
CA GLY A 187 5.98 6.71 2.58
C GLY A 187 5.65 8.01 1.87
N PHE A 188 4.37 8.33 1.73
CA PHE A 188 3.96 9.57 1.06
C PHE A 188 4.22 10.81 1.90
N PHE A 189 3.94 10.74 3.20
CA PHE A 189 4.05 11.91 4.07
C PHE A 189 5.48 12.19 4.57
N GLU A 190 6.31 11.17 4.77
CA GLU A 190 7.63 11.34 5.36
C GLU A 190 8.78 11.18 4.34
N ILE A 191 8.53 10.51 3.19
CA ILE A 191 9.57 10.26 2.18
C ILE A 191 9.29 11.06 0.91
N ILE A 192 8.17 10.77 0.19
CA ILE A 192 7.94 11.32 -1.16
C ILE A 192 7.62 12.81 -1.09
N PHE A 193 6.58 13.19 -0.37
CA PHE A 193 6.06 14.57 -0.30
C PHE A 193 6.20 15.19 1.09
N LYS A 194 7.33 14.96 1.77
CA LYS A 194 7.60 15.36 3.15
C LYS A 194 7.14 16.80 3.49
N ASN A 195 7.29 17.74 2.56
CA ASN A 195 6.96 19.16 2.75
C ASN A 195 5.68 19.60 2.03
N GLN A 196 4.92 18.66 1.46
CA GLN A 196 3.75 18.95 0.62
C GLN A 196 2.56 18.10 1.04
N LYS A 197 2.01 18.43 2.22
CA LYS A 197 0.97 17.65 2.88
C LYS A 197 -0.25 17.30 2.00
N TYR A 198 -0.65 18.20 1.10
CA TYR A 198 -1.79 17.95 0.20
C TYR A 198 -1.46 16.92 -0.87
N LEU A 199 -0.26 17.00 -1.47
CA LEU A 199 0.19 15.99 -2.45
C LEU A 199 0.41 14.63 -1.77
N ALA A 200 0.96 14.63 -0.54
CA ALA A 200 1.09 13.41 0.26
C ALA A 200 -0.28 12.78 0.52
N PHE A 201 -1.28 13.60 0.88
CA PHE A 201 -2.64 13.13 1.15
C PHE A 201 -3.28 12.51 -0.09
N ILE A 202 -3.29 13.24 -1.21
CA ILE A 202 -3.89 12.79 -2.47
C ILE A 202 -3.16 11.55 -2.99
N GLY A 203 -1.82 11.55 -2.99
CA GLY A 203 -1.02 10.42 -3.45
C GLY A 203 -1.25 9.16 -2.61
N ALA A 204 -1.25 9.27 -1.28
CA ALA A 204 -1.53 8.17 -0.37
C ALA A 204 -2.93 7.59 -0.60
N LEU A 205 -3.93 8.47 -0.73
CA LEU A 205 -5.33 8.08 -0.95
C LEU A 205 -5.48 7.32 -2.27
N LEU A 206 -5.02 7.91 -3.36
CA LEU A 206 -5.24 7.38 -4.70
C LEU A 206 -4.43 6.10 -4.95
N LEU A 207 -3.15 6.07 -4.55
CA LEU A 207 -2.33 4.89 -4.79
C LEU A 207 -2.81 3.69 -3.99
N PHE A 208 -3.21 3.87 -2.74
CA PHE A 208 -3.79 2.78 -1.95
C PHE A 208 -5.02 2.19 -2.62
N ALA A 209 -5.98 3.05 -3.03
CA ALA A 209 -7.18 2.58 -3.71
C ALA A 209 -6.85 1.85 -5.02
N TYR A 210 -5.95 2.41 -5.83
CA TYR A 210 -5.53 1.84 -7.10
C TYR A 210 -4.87 0.46 -6.95
N MET A 211 -4.02 0.28 -5.93
CA MET A 211 -3.33 -0.98 -5.69
C MET A 211 -4.25 -2.14 -5.26
N HIS A 212 -5.51 -1.85 -4.92
CA HIS A 212 -6.54 -2.85 -4.68
C HIS A 212 -7.30 -3.26 -5.95
N SER A 213 -6.77 -2.92 -7.14
CA SER A 213 -7.31 -3.32 -8.44
C SER A 213 -8.80 -3.00 -8.63
N PRO A 214 -9.23 -1.75 -8.38
CA PRO A 214 -10.63 -1.37 -8.52
C PRO A 214 -11.04 -1.46 -9.99
N SER A 215 -12.12 -2.19 -10.28
CA SER A 215 -12.66 -2.41 -11.64
C SER A 215 -13.91 -1.59 -11.94
N ASP A 216 -14.56 -1.07 -10.92
CA ASP A 216 -15.84 -0.34 -11.00
C ASP A 216 -15.94 0.75 -9.93
N LEU A 217 -17.02 1.53 -9.98
CA LEU A 217 -17.24 2.61 -9.02
C LEU A 217 -17.40 2.10 -7.59
N TYR A 218 -18.00 0.93 -7.39
CA TYR A 218 -18.16 0.32 -6.07
C TYR A 218 -16.77 0.04 -5.43
N SER A 219 -15.87 -0.60 -6.16
CA SER A 219 -14.53 -0.91 -5.67
C SER A 219 -13.69 0.35 -5.45
N TRP A 220 -13.81 1.38 -6.33
CA TRP A 220 -13.20 2.67 -6.10
C TRP A 220 -13.71 3.37 -4.84
N LEU A 221 -15.02 3.35 -4.58
CA LEU A 221 -15.61 3.89 -3.37
C LEU A 221 -15.17 3.11 -2.13
N THR A 222 -15.17 1.80 -2.19
CA THR A 222 -14.78 0.93 -1.06
C THR A 222 -13.35 1.22 -0.61
N TYR A 223 -12.38 1.11 -1.50
CA TYR A 223 -10.97 1.31 -1.14
C TYR A 223 -10.58 2.79 -1.04
N GLY A 224 -11.20 3.66 -1.83
CA GLY A 224 -10.98 5.10 -1.76
C GLY A 224 -11.45 5.70 -0.45
N LEU A 225 -12.65 5.39 0.01
CA LEU A 225 -13.17 5.90 1.28
C LEU A 225 -12.46 5.26 2.48
N MET A 226 -12.12 3.97 2.43
CA MET A 226 -11.25 3.36 3.45
C MET A 226 -9.90 4.07 3.52
N SER A 227 -9.28 4.32 2.37
CA SER A 227 -8.03 5.07 2.28
C SER A 227 -8.19 6.50 2.79
N LEU A 228 -9.32 7.15 2.53
CA LEU A 228 -9.63 8.49 3.03
C LEU A 228 -9.63 8.53 4.56
N VAL A 229 -10.26 7.55 5.22
CA VAL A 229 -10.26 7.44 6.69
C VAL A 229 -8.82 7.29 7.20
N LEU A 230 -8.09 6.26 6.73
CA LEU A 230 -6.73 5.99 7.19
C LEU A 230 -5.78 7.17 6.91
N THR A 231 -5.88 7.79 5.73
CA THR A 231 -5.03 8.93 5.36
C THR A 231 -5.37 10.17 6.21
N SER A 232 -6.65 10.39 6.54
CA SER A 232 -7.08 11.49 7.41
C SER A 232 -6.55 11.32 8.84
N PHE A 233 -6.61 10.10 9.39
CA PHE A 233 -6.03 9.79 10.70
C PHE A 233 -4.51 10.02 10.69
N TYR A 234 -3.80 9.54 9.67
CA TYR A 234 -2.37 9.76 9.57
C TYR A 234 -2.03 11.25 9.40
N ALA A 235 -2.73 11.97 8.55
CA ALA A 235 -2.51 13.40 8.35
C ALA A 235 -2.71 14.21 9.64
N LYS A 236 -3.69 13.83 10.47
CA LYS A 236 -4.01 14.49 11.73
C LYS A 236 -3.02 14.15 12.85
N TYR A 237 -2.68 12.87 13.02
CA TYR A 237 -1.94 12.40 14.20
C TYR A 237 -0.46 12.12 13.93
N ARG A 238 -0.03 11.97 12.66
CA ARG A 238 1.34 11.61 12.25
C ARG A 238 1.89 10.44 13.06
N ASN A 239 1.05 9.46 13.32
CA ASN A 239 1.35 8.34 14.18
C ASN A 239 1.15 7.02 13.42
N PHE A 240 2.27 6.42 13.02
CA PHE A 240 2.31 5.15 12.30
C PHE A 240 1.61 4.02 13.07
N TYR A 241 1.93 3.86 14.36
CA TYR A 241 1.41 2.75 15.18
C TYR A 241 -0.10 2.85 15.42
N LEU A 242 -0.62 4.06 15.60
CA LEU A 242 -2.06 4.29 15.67
C LEU A 242 -2.74 3.88 14.37
N ASN A 243 -2.20 4.34 13.23
CA ASN A 243 -2.80 4.06 11.93
C ASN A 243 -2.74 2.57 11.59
N MET A 244 -1.60 1.94 11.85
CA MET A 244 -1.43 0.49 11.76
C MET A 244 -2.45 -0.25 12.63
N SER A 245 -2.70 0.22 13.87
CA SER A 245 -3.69 -0.43 14.75
C SER A 245 -5.12 -0.34 14.22
N ILE A 246 -5.50 0.81 13.63
CA ILE A 246 -6.82 0.97 12.99
C ILE A 246 -6.97 -0.02 11.83
N HIS A 247 -5.99 -0.08 10.96
CA HIS A 247 -5.97 -0.95 9.79
C HIS A 247 -5.93 -2.44 10.21
N LEU A 248 -5.09 -2.78 11.18
CA LEU A 248 -5.00 -4.13 11.73
C LEU A 248 -6.34 -4.61 12.32
N THR A 249 -7.03 -3.73 13.06
CA THR A 249 -8.35 -4.05 13.64
C THR A 249 -9.38 -4.30 12.54
N TRP A 250 -9.35 -3.54 11.45
CA TRP A 250 -10.20 -3.77 10.29
C TRP A 250 -9.90 -5.12 9.61
N ASN A 251 -8.64 -5.42 9.36
CA ASN A 251 -8.24 -6.67 8.74
C ASN A 251 -8.55 -7.88 9.63
N LEU A 252 -8.38 -7.75 10.95
CA LEU A 252 -8.76 -8.78 11.91
C LEU A 252 -10.27 -9.02 11.91
N PHE A 253 -11.08 -7.96 11.88
CA PHE A 253 -12.54 -8.07 11.77
C PHE A 253 -12.95 -8.82 10.49
N GLY A 254 -12.39 -8.45 9.32
CA GLY A 254 -12.64 -9.14 8.06
C GLY A 254 -12.20 -10.61 8.08
N LEU A 255 -11.05 -10.91 8.69
CA LEU A 255 -10.57 -12.28 8.85
C LEU A 255 -11.51 -13.12 9.72
N LEU A 256 -11.99 -12.58 10.86
CA LEU A 256 -12.93 -13.27 11.74
C LEU A 256 -14.27 -13.52 11.05
N LEU A 257 -14.79 -12.57 10.30
CA LEU A 257 -16.00 -12.77 9.48
C LEU A 257 -15.79 -13.89 8.45
N ALA A 258 -14.67 -13.87 7.71
CA ALA A 258 -14.38 -14.89 6.70
C ALA A 258 -14.25 -16.31 7.30
N LEU A 259 -13.87 -16.42 8.58
CA LEU A 259 -13.82 -17.69 9.31
C LEU A 259 -15.18 -18.12 9.88
N SER A 260 -16.07 -17.17 10.17
CA SER A 260 -17.38 -17.44 10.77
C SER A 260 -18.41 -17.96 9.76
N ILE A 261 -18.22 -17.68 8.46
CA ILE A 261 -19.17 -18.01 7.38
C ILE A 261 -18.90 -19.42 6.80
N LYS A 262 -17.87 -20.10 7.27
CA LYS A 262 -17.56 -21.50 6.91
C LYS A 262 -18.28 -22.47 7.82
#